data_d239500cf65e6717d9d433ae1f960585
#
_entry.id   d239500cf65e6717d9d433ae1f960585
#
_cell.length_a   1.000
_cell.length_b   1.000
_cell.length_c   1.000
_cell.angle_alpha   90.00
_cell.angle_beta   90.00
_cell.angle_gamma   90.00
#
_symmetry.space_group_name_H-M   'P 1'
#
loop_
_entity.id
_entity.type
_entity.pdbx_description
1 polymer ?
#
loop_
_entity_poly.entity_id
_entity_poly.type
_entity_poly.pdbx_seq_one_letter_code
_entity_poly.pdbx_strand_id
1 'polypeptide(L)'
;METVTRKPFTVSGRRITTQAQAETQPETAQIGPLWQRVFQELKTPPELAYGVYTAYEDREFAHYDVLAGLAGDYPLEDADSLTIPGGTYLKFETSMTEDSVCQACMQLWQEVWTFFQRTGAPERCYDCDFEEYSQQGKQLAIYIGIKGK
;
A
#
# COMPACT_ATOMS: atom_id res chain seq x y z
N MET A 1 -5.02 -15.17 -5.29
CA MET A 1 -5.95 -14.08 -4.94
C MET A 1 -7.10 -14.65 -4.13
N GLU A 2 -7.46 -13.97 -3.04
CA GLU A 2 -8.56 -14.43 -2.18
C GLU A 2 -9.36 -13.23 -1.66
N THR A 3 -10.63 -13.48 -1.34
CA THR A 3 -11.49 -12.49 -0.72
C THR A 3 -11.36 -12.63 0.79
N VAL A 4 -11.07 -11.51 1.48
CA VAL A 4 -10.90 -11.51 2.93
C VAL A 4 -11.72 -10.37 3.54
N THR A 5 -12.11 -10.53 4.79
CA THR A 5 -12.75 -9.48 5.58
C THR A 5 -11.76 -9.01 6.64
N ARG A 6 -11.57 -7.69 6.73
CA ARG A 6 -10.66 -7.09 7.69
C ARG A 6 -11.42 -6.19 8.64
N LYS A 7 -10.98 -6.16 9.89
CA LYS A 7 -11.44 -5.16 10.86
C LYS A 7 -10.67 -3.86 10.65
N PRO A 8 -11.24 -2.69 11.01
CA PRO A 8 -10.50 -1.45 10.90
C PRO A 8 -9.27 -1.46 11.80
N PHE A 9 -8.19 -0.83 11.31
CA PHE A 9 -6.97 -0.68 12.11
C PHE A 9 -6.27 0.61 11.71
N THR A 10 -5.38 1.11 12.57
CA THR A 10 -4.67 2.36 12.35
C THR A 10 -3.25 2.09 11.92
N VAL A 11 -2.78 2.83 10.93
CA VAL A 11 -1.37 2.84 10.49
C VAL A 11 -0.82 4.23 10.77
N SER A 12 0.38 4.30 11.34
CA SER A 12 1.06 5.56 11.63
C SER A 12 2.43 5.56 11.00
N GLY A 13 2.83 6.71 10.48
CA GLY A 13 4.10 6.85 9.79
C GLY A 13 4.23 8.19 9.09
N ARG A 14 4.57 8.16 7.80
CA ARG A 14 4.73 9.38 6.99
C ARG A 14 3.81 9.34 5.79
N ARG A 15 3.15 10.46 5.53
CA ARG A 15 2.16 10.59 4.46
C ARG A 15 2.62 11.63 3.44
N ILE A 16 2.46 11.30 2.17
CA ILE A 16 2.74 12.20 1.06
C ILE A 16 1.55 12.19 0.10
N THR A 17 1.47 13.25 -0.72
CA THR A 17 0.59 13.26 -1.89
C THR A 17 1.46 13.14 -3.14
N THR A 18 1.10 12.24 -4.02
CA THR A 18 1.80 12.04 -5.28
C THR A 18 0.80 11.82 -6.40
N GLN A 19 1.29 11.50 -7.59
CA GLN A 19 0.42 11.20 -8.73
C GLN A 19 1.01 10.04 -9.51
N ALA A 20 0.13 9.28 -10.17
CA ALA A 20 0.55 8.06 -10.87
C ALA A 20 1.63 8.35 -11.90
N GLN A 21 1.51 9.44 -12.66
CA GLN A 21 2.48 9.79 -13.68
C GLN A 21 3.84 10.10 -13.08
N ALA A 22 3.89 10.78 -11.93
CA ALA A 22 5.15 11.12 -11.27
C ALA A 22 5.91 9.85 -10.84
N GLU A 23 5.18 8.82 -10.43
CA GLU A 23 5.79 7.58 -9.95
C GLU A 23 6.40 6.73 -11.06
N THR A 24 6.10 7.03 -12.33
CA THR A 24 6.70 6.30 -13.46
C THR A 24 8.10 6.79 -13.82
N GLN A 25 8.57 7.90 -13.22
CA GLN A 25 9.86 8.53 -13.56
C GLN A 25 10.74 8.65 -12.33
N PRO A 26 12.02 8.24 -12.40
CA PRO A 26 12.90 8.29 -11.23
C PRO A 26 13.09 9.68 -10.63
N GLU A 27 13.06 10.74 -11.46
CA GLU A 27 13.29 12.11 -10.98
C GLU A 27 12.12 12.65 -10.15
N THR A 28 10.92 12.15 -10.38
CA THR A 28 9.71 12.66 -9.74
C THR A 28 9.04 11.65 -8.81
N ALA A 29 9.50 10.40 -8.80
CA ALA A 29 8.94 9.37 -7.94
C ALA A 29 9.19 9.70 -6.47
N GLN A 30 8.16 9.59 -5.64
CA GLN A 30 8.22 9.97 -4.24
C GLN A 30 8.04 8.80 -3.28
N ILE A 31 7.48 7.69 -3.76
CA ILE A 31 7.18 6.54 -2.89
C ILE A 31 8.45 5.87 -2.39
N GLY A 32 9.45 5.69 -3.26
CA GLY A 32 10.74 5.14 -2.86
C GLY A 32 11.43 5.96 -1.77
N PRO A 33 11.62 7.28 -1.97
CA PRO A 33 12.18 8.15 -0.94
C PRO A 33 11.35 8.17 0.35
N LEU A 34 10.02 8.06 0.26
CA LEU A 34 9.17 7.97 1.44
C LEU A 34 9.53 6.75 2.29
N TRP A 35 9.66 5.58 1.68
CA TRP A 35 10.06 4.36 2.38
C TRP A 35 11.47 4.46 2.97
N GLN A 36 12.39 5.10 2.24
CA GLN A 36 13.75 5.33 2.76
C GLN A 36 13.70 6.17 4.04
N ARG A 37 12.90 7.21 4.06
CA ARG A 37 12.72 8.05 5.24
C ARG A 37 12.18 7.25 6.42
N VAL A 38 11.14 6.45 6.18
CA VAL A 38 10.52 5.63 7.22
C VAL A 38 11.54 4.66 7.82
N PHE A 39 12.30 3.95 6.98
CA PHE A 39 13.29 3.00 7.47
C PHE A 39 14.43 3.69 8.24
N GLN A 40 14.82 4.90 7.85
CA GLN A 40 15.80 5.68 8.60
C GLN A 40 15.26 6.06 9.98
N GLU A 41 14.00 6.45 10.06
CA GLU A 41 13.38 6.84 11.32
C GLU A 41 13.15 5.66 12.26
N LEU A 42 12.84 4.50 11.72
CA LEU A 42 12.60 3.29 12.53
C LEU A 42 13.88 2.70 13.11
N LYS A 43 15.01 2.91 12.45
CA LYS A 43 16.34 2.42 12.87
C LYS A 43 16.47 0.91 12.87
N THR A 44 15.43 0.17 13.21
CA THR A 44 15.38 -1.29 13.21
C THR A 44 14.33 -1.74 12.21
N PRO A 45 14.61 -2.70 11.32
CA PRO A 45 13.60 -3.19 10.38
C PRO A 45 12.39 -3.73 11.12
N PRO A 46 11.18 -3.29 10.75
CA PRO A 46 9.97 -3.81 11.38
C PRO A 46 9.63 -5.20 10.86
N GLU A 47 8.94 -5.98 11.68
CA GLU A 47 8.41 -7.27 11.25
C GLU A 47 7.28 -7.10 10.24
N LEU A 48 6.43 -6.10 10.48
CA LEU A 48 5.32 -5.72 9.59
C LEU A 48 5.44 -4.25 9.25
N ALA A 49 5.28 -3.93 7.97
CA ALA A 49 5.21 -2.54 7.50
C ALA A 49 4.07 -2.41 6.50
N TYR A 50 3.49 -1.21 6.44
CA TYR A 50 2.31 -0.95 5.62
C TYR A 50 2.54 0.23 4.70
N GLY A 51 2.12 0.09 3.44
CA GLY A 51 1.99 1.20 2.52
C GLY A 51 0.52 1.37 2.19
N VAL A 52 -0.07 2.49 2.58
CA VAL A 52 -1.51 2.74 2.45
C VAL A 52 -1.75 3.75 1.35
N TYR A 53 -2.62 3.43 0.41
CA TYR A 53 -3.01 4.29 -0.70
C TYR A 53 -4.44 4.75 -0.46
N THR A 54 -4.65 6.06 -0.42
CA THR A 54 -5.95 6.64 -0.10
C THR A 54 -6.09 8.02 -0.73
N ALA A 55 -7.22 8.67 -0.48
CA ALA A 55 -7.52 10.00 -1.00
C ALA A 55 -7.34 10.10 -2.52
N TYR A 56 -7.80 9.08 -3.22
CA TYR A 56 -7.72 9.05 -4.68
C TYR A 56 -8.55 10.19 -5.27
N GLU A 57 -7.88 10.99 -6.09
CA GLU A 57 -8.54 11.97 -6.92
C GLU A 57 -8.65 11.34 -8.31
N ASP A 58 -9.85 11.31 -8.87
CA ASP A 58 -10.10 10.66 -10.16
C ASP A 58 -9.56 9.22 -10.20
N ARG A 59 -9.88 8.48 -9.12
CA ARG A 59 -9.42 7.12 -8.91
C ARG A 59 -7.90 7.09 -8.82
N GLU A 60 -7.21 6.16 -9.52
CA GLU A 60 -5.75 6.05 -9.44
C GLU A 60 -5.01 6.71 -10.61
N PHE A 61 -5.72 7.55 -11.39
CA PHE A 61 -5.12 8.17 -12.57
C PHE A 61 -4.56 9.56 -12.31
N ALA A 62 -4.90 10.19 -11.20
CA ALA A 62 -4.43 11.53 -10.87
C ALA A 62 -3.67 11.49 -9.55
N HIS A 63 -4.06 12.34 -8.62
CA HIS A 63 -3.38 12.44 -7.33
C HIS A 63 -3.95 11.42 -6.34
N TYR A 64 -3.09 10.93 -5.47
CA TYR A 64 -3.48 10.10 -4.34
C TYR A 64 -2.46 10.29 -3.22
N ASP A 65 -2.84 9.87 -2.03
CA ASP A 65 -1.95 9.93 -0.87
C ASP A 65 -1.39 8.54 -0.58
N VAL A 66 -0.15 8.51 -0.12
CA VAL A 66 0.52 7.29 0.35
C VAL A 66 1.02 7.53 1.75
N LEU A 67 0.69 6.62 2.66
CA LEU A 67 1.24 6.62 4.02
C LEU A 67 2.03 5.35 4.21
N ALA A 68 3.32 5.49 4.54
CA ALA A 68 4.20 4.37 4.84
C ALA A 68 4.48 4.34 6.34
N GLY A 69 4.31 3.20 6.96
CA GLY A 69 4.50 3.10 8.40
C GLY A 69 4.15 1.76 9.01
N LEU A 70 3.71 1.81 10.25
CA LEU A 70 3.45 0.66 11.11
C LEU A 70 1.99 0.63 11.56
N ALA A 71 1.48 -0.55 11.84
CA ALA A 71 0.20 -0.66 12.52
C ALA A 71 0.36 -0.19 13.97
N GLY A 72 -0.56 0.68 14.41
CA GLY A 72 -0.50 1.25 15.75
C GLY A 72 0.42 2.46 15.83
N ASP A 73 1.26 2.49 16.83
CA ASP A 73 2.09 3.66 17.14
C ASP A 73 3.37 3.70 16.29
N TYR A 74 3.82 4.92 16.05
CA TYR A 74 5.09 5.20 15.37
C TYR A 74 6.05 5.83 16.39
N PRO A 75 7.36 5.61 16.27
CA PRO A 75 8.30 6.08 17.32
C PRO A 75 8.49 7.60 17.40
N LEU A 76 7.95 8.38 16.46
CA LEU A 76 8.04 9.84 16.47
C LEU A 76 6.67 10.46 16.68
N GLU A 77 6.61 11.52 17.52
CA GLU A 77 5.34 12.14 17.88
C GLU A 77 4.67 12.89 16.73
N ASP A 78 5.45 13.39 15.79
CA ASP A 78 4.92 14.17 14.65
C ASP A 78 4.47 13.28 13.49
N ALA A 79 4.29 12.00 13.72
CA ALA A 79 3.88 11.07 12.69
C ALA A 79 2.44 11.32 12.24
N ASP A 80 2.20 11.02 10.98
CA ASP A 80 0.84 10.99 10.43
C ASP A 80 0.18 9.66 10.81
N SER A 81 -1.15 9.65 10.88
CA SER A 81 -1.87 8.41 11.09
C SER A 81 -3.13 8.38 10.26
N LEU A 82 -3.59 7.16 9.99
CA LEU A 82 -4.75 6.91 9.14
C LEU A 82 -5.43 5.64 9.61
N THR A 83 -6.75 5.68 9.72
CA THR A 83 -7.53 4.49 10.02
C THR A 83 -7.92 3.82 8.70
N ILE A 84 -7.49 2.57 8.54
CA ILE A 84 -7.88 1.76 7.40
C ILE A 84 -9.27 1.21 7.68
N PRO A 85 -10.25 1.44 6.79
CA PRO A 85 -11.61 1.01 7.04
C PRO A 85 -11.73 -0.51 7.08
N GLY A 86 -12.60 -1.00 7.92
CA GLY A 86 -13.00 -2.39 7.88
C GLY A 86 -13.87 -2.66 6.66
N GLY A 87 -13.86 -3.89 6.19
CA GLY A 87 -14.67 -4.28 5.05
C GLY A 87 -14.09 -5.46 4.31
N THR A 88 -14.53 -5.59 3.06
CA THR A 88 -14.13 -6.68 2.19
C THR A 88 -13.00 -6.24 1.27
N TYR A 89 -11.97 -7.07 1.20
CA TYR A 89 -10.79 -6.82 0.38
C TYR A 89 -10.47 -8.02 -0.48
N LEU A 90 -9.91 -7.78 -1.66
CA LEU A 90 -9.23 -8.83 -2.40
C LEU A 90 -7.76 -8.78 -2.05
N LYS A 91 -7.22 -9.92 -1.66
CA LYS A 91 -5.83 -10.06 -1.26
C LYS A 91 -5.03 -10.73 -2.37
N PHE A 92 -3.98 -10.05 -2.81
CA PHE A 92 -3.00 -10.57 -3.77
C PHE A 92 -1.67 -10.67 -3.03
N GLU A 93 -0.96 -11.77 -3.17
CA GLU A 93 0.29 -11.91 -2.43
C GLU A 93 1.39 -12.58 -3.26
N THR A 94 2.63 -12.29 -2.89
CA THR A 94 3.81 -12.88 -3.50
C THR A 94 4.94 -12.90 -2.49
N SER A 95 5.90 -13.78 -2.71
CA SER A 95 7.15 -13.83 -1.96
C SER A 95 8.21 -13.00 -2.69
N MET A 96 9.17 -12.45 -1.93
CA MET A 96 10.22 -11.63 -2.52
C MET A 96 11.50 -11.76 -1.70
N THR A 97 12.61 -11.30 -2.30
CA THR A 97 13.91 -11.20 -1.64
C THR A 97 14.28 -9.73 -1.50
N GLU A 98 15.29 -9.42 -0.69
CA GLU A 98 15.74 -8.04 -0.51
C GLU A 98 16.06 -7.35 -1.84
N ASP A 99 16.64 -8.08 -2.79
CA ASP A 99 17.04 -7.54 -4.08
C ASP A 99 15.88 -7.37 -5.05
N SER A 100 14.72 -7.97 -4.76
CA SER A 100 13.60 -8.01 -5.71
C SER A 100 12.36 -7.25 -5.23
N VAL A 101 12.44 -6.49 -4.13
CA VAL A 101 11.26 -5.84 -3.52
C VAL A 101 10.54 -4.94 -4.52
N CYS A 102 11.27 -4.03 -5.19
CA CYS A 102 10.65 -3.11 -6.13
C CYS A 102 10.02 -3.85 -7.31
N GLN A 103 10.73 -4.84 -7.85
CA GLN A 103 10.24 -5.61 -8.98
C GLN A 103 9.02 -6.44 -8.60
N ALA A 104 9.06 -7.10 -7.45
CA ALA A 104 7.94 -7.91 -6.97
C ALA A 104 6.70 -7.03 -6.74
N CYS A 105 6.88 -5.86 -6.16
CA CYS A 105 5.81 -4.92 -5.91
C CYS A 105 5.16 -4.46 -7.22
N MET A 106 5.97 -4.07 -8.20
CA MET A 106 5.45 -3.65 -9.51
C MET A 106 4.71 -4.77 -10.21
N GLN A 107 5.26 -5.97 -10.20
CA GLN A 107 4.62 -7.12 -10.83
C GLN A 107 3.29 -7.46 -10.18
N LEU A 108 3.23 -7.41 -8.86
CA LEU A 108 2.00 -7.71 -8.14
C LEU A 108 0.92 -6.65 -8.43
N TRP A 109 1.30 -5.36 -8.48
CA TRP A 109 0.36 -4.32 -8.89
C TRP A 109 -0.14 -4.51 -10.32
N GLN A 110 0.72 -4.97 -11.24
CA GLN A 110 0.28 -5.29 -12.59
C GLN A 110 -0.74 -6.42 -12.62
N GLU A 111 -0.56 -7.43 -11.77
CA GLU A 111 -1.55 -8.50 -11.63
C GLU A 111 -2.89 -7.94 -11.13
N VAL A 112 -2.85 -7.04 -10.15
CA VAL A 112 -4.05 -6.37 -9.64
C VAL A 112 -4.78 -5.64 -10.76
N TRP A 113 -4.06 -4.81 -11.50
CA TRP A 113 -4.68 -4.03 -12.58
C TRP A 113 -5.26 -4.92 -13.67
N THR A 114 -4.55 -5.95 -14.06
CA THR A 114 -5.03 -6.92 -15.05
C THR A 114 -6.29 -7.61 -14.57
N PHE A 115 -6.32 -8.01 -13.30
CA PHE A 115 -7.50 -8.66 -12.73
C PHE A 115 -8.72 -7.75 -12.81
N PHE A 116 -8.60 -6.47 -12.45
CA PHE A 116 -9.74 -5.56 -12.42
C PHE A 116 -10.19 -5.10 -13.81
N GLN A 117 -9.42 -5.38 -14.86
CA GLN A 117 -9.85 -5.15 -16.24
C GLN A 117 -10.73 -6.27 -16.80
N ARG A 118 -10.81 -7.39 -16.09
CA ARG A 118 -11.63 -8.53 -16.55
C ARG A 118 -13.12 -8.21 -16.44
N THR A 119 -13.89 -8.77 -17.39
CA THR A 119 -15.35 -8.73 -17.32
C THR A 119 -15.79 -9.50 -16.07
N GLY A 120 -16.68 -8.89 -15.28
CA GLY A 120 -17.22 -9.54 -14.07
C GLY A 120 -16.34 -9.38 -12.83
N ALA A 121 -15.24 -8.63 -12.91
CA ALA A 121 -14.44 -8.33 -11.73
C ALA A 121 -15.27 -7.51 -10.73
N PRO A 122 -15.03 -7.68 -9.41
CA PRO A 122 -15.69 -6.86 -8.41
C PRO A 122 -15.36 -5.38 -8.60
N GLU A 123 -16.23 -4.52 -8.14
CA GLU A 123 -16.04 -3.07 -8.23
C GLU A 123 -15.14 -2.60 -7.08
N ARG A 124 -14.10 -1.85 -7.40
CA ARG A 124 -13.20 -1.27 -6.39
C ARG A 124 -13.88 -0.11 -5.68
N CYS A 125 -13.58 0.02 -4.37
CA CYS A 125 -14.08 1.15 -3.57
C CYS A 125 -13.35 2.45 -3.86
N TYR A 126 -12.06 2.40 -4.17
CA TYR A 126 -11.18 3.56 -4.30
C TYR A 126 -11.16 4.45 -3.06
N ASP A 127 -11.37 3.85 -1.89
CA ASP A 127 -11.27 4.54 -0.60
C ASP A 127 -9.92 4.34 0.03
N CYS A 128 -9.49 3.08 0.12
CA CYS A 128 -8.24 2.73 0.78
C CYS A 128 -7.81 1.36 0.32
N ASP A 129 -6.60 1.31 -0.22
CA ASP A 129 -5.95 0.05 -0.57
C ASP A 129 -4.61 0.02 0.17
N PHE A 130 -4.07 -1.16 0.46
CA PHE A 130 -2.81 -1.17 1.18
C PHE A 130 -1.95 -2.37 0.85
N GLU A 131 -0.64 -2.14 0.99
CA GLU A 131 0.39 -3.16 0.93
C GLU A 131 0.77 -3.55 2.36
N GLU A 132 0.93 -4.83 2.59
CA GLU A 132 1.44 -5.34 3.86
C GLU A 132 2.72 -6.11 3.59
N TYR A 133 3.82 -5.62 4.15
CA TYR A 133 5.12 -6.28 4.07
C TYR A 133 5.34 -7.04 5.36
N SER A 134 5.52 -8.35 5.26
CA SER A 134 5.68 -9.21 6.43
C SER A 134 6.93 -10.07 6.29
N GLN A 135 7.25 -10.82 7.35
CA GLN A 135 8.41 -11.68 7.40
C GLN A 135 9.70 -10.94 7.05
N GLN A 136 9.85 -9.73 7.61
CA GLN A 136 11.03 -8.87 7.39
C GLN A 136 11.24 -8.53 5.91
N GLY A 137 10.14 -8.29 5.18
CA GLY A 137 10.20 -7.91 3.78
C GLY A 137 10.30 -9.06 2.80
N LYS A 138 10.06 -10.29 3.25
CA LYS A 138 10.10 -11.46 2.37
C LYS A 138 8.75 -11.80 1.78
N GLN A 139 7.67 -11.24 2.30
CA GLN A 139 6.31 -11.49 1.85
C GLN A 139 5.59 -10.17 1.64
N LEU A 140 4.94 -10.03 0.51
CA LEU A 140 4.13 -8.86 0.18
C LEU A 140 2.70 -9.29 -0.10
N ALA A 141 1.75 -8.62 0.52
CA ALA A 141 0.34 -8.76 0.19
C ALA A 141 -0.23 -7.39 -0.17
N ILE A 142 -1.03 -7.32 -1.23
CA ILE A 142 -1.77 -6.12 -1.60
C ILE A 142 -3.25 -6.39 -1.36
N TYR A 143 -3.88 -5.48 -0.61
CA TYR A 143 -5.30 -5.58 -0.29
C TYR A 143 -6.04 -4.46 -1.02
N ILE A 144 -6.98 -4.84 -1.86
CA ILE A 144 -7.78 -3.89 -2.63
C ILE A 144 -9.20 -3.89 -2.09
N GLY A 145 -9.64 -2.73 -1.61
CA GLY A 145 -11.01 -2.56 -1.12
C GLY A 145 -12.02 -2.74 -2.24
N ILE A 146 -12.98 -3.61 -2.04
CA ILE A 146 -14.05 -3.86 -3.00
C ILE A 146 -15.40 -3.56 -2.37
N LYS A 147 -16.37 -3.21 -3.20
CA LYS A 147 -17.73 -2.97 -2.73
C LYS A 147 -18.35 -4.30 -2.33
N GLY A 148 -18.82 -4.36 -1.09
CA GLY A 148 -19.49 -5.54 -0.58
C GLY A 148 -20.85 -5.73 -1.25
N LYS A 149 -21.34 -6.94 -1.14
CA LYS A 149 -22.69 -7.26 -1.63
C LYS A 149 -23.72 -6.93 -0.58
#